data_1afd5969417d654a382785f5dfbc93f1
#
_entry.id   1afd5969417d654a382785f5dfbc93f1
#
_cell.length_a   1.000
_cell.length_b   1.000
_cell.length_c   1.000
_cell.angle_alpha   90.00
_cell.angle_beta   90.00
_cell.angle_gamma   90.00
#
_symmetry.space_group_name_H-M   'P 1'
#
loop_
_entity.id
_entity.type
_entity.pdbx_description
1 polymer ?
#
loop_
_entity_poly.entity_id
_entity_poly.type
_entity_poly.pdbx_seq_one_letter_code
_entity_poly.pdbx_strand_id
1 'polypeptide(L)'
;MRTPNRLENSGRRRLLRAVGAGLAAGTSASTAGCLASMPTLGQQIRYADVDVPTSGEPIYREWIPARSALEHADGGWRTVRYATPNAMGEDVVGATDPLPEQVLRARLDYLGVGYDTYDHVLSVGPVTVCLGSFDAATVRDTVLETGYEERGDYAGYDLFERTDLTRGVAVRDGAVLFRHRANASGPLEPADLEVVIDAEAGRVPRRADEDDDFDAVVRATGSHPTVQLFEGWGPIVRDLSEGFAARSSSMAYAYDEEYVYHRTVCRFEASAGLTAREVEDVLTRQNRVVEADGVEVVIDEPFLWVDLRESHEEFRSRVGDDRRYPQITWGVSVDGDGTEFTLRHDGGDPVDTDRLTLYLDSRSRVDPGIAPQFDDEFGVLEPGDSLTVDSFEGDRDDSVALLYSPPETNDGTVMVRFVPERVAQNGE
;
A
#
# COMPACT_ATOMS: atom_id res chain seq x y z
N MET A 1 21.48 -29.72 23.45
CA MET A 1 21.53 -28.58 24.34
C MET A 1 22.84 -27.85 24.10
N ARG A 2 22.84 -26.82 23.28
CA ARG A 2 23.95 -25.88 23.08
C ARG A 2 23.44 -24.48 23.41
N THR A 3 24.09 -23.84 24.36
CA THR A 3 23.80 -22.47 24.81
C THR A 3 24.25 -21.48 23.74
N PRO A 4 23.44 -20.46 23.41
CA PRO A 4 23.84 -19.43 22.44
C PRO A 4 24.85 -18.45 23.06
N ASN A 5 25.82 -18.08 22.24
CA ASN A 5 26.99 -17.26 22.56
C ASN A 5 26.58 -15.80 22.87
N ARG A 6 26.80 -15.36 24.09
CA ARG A 6 26.41 -14.07 24.70
C ARG A 6 27.48 -12.97 24.52
N LEU A 7 28.31 -13.03 23.50
CA LEU A 7 29.51 -12.17 23.43
C LEU A 7 29.53 -11.10 22.33
N GLU A 8 28.61 -11.05 21.40
CA GLU A 8 28.63 -10.03 20.32
C GLU A 8 27.91 -8.72 20.61
N ASN A 9 27.03 -8.68 21.59
CA ASN A 9 26.26 -7.46 21.93
C ASN A 9 26.99 -6.42 22.79
N SER A 10 28.26 -6.64 23.16
CA SER A 10 29.01 -5.71 24.00
C SER A 10 29.71 -4.57 23.22
N GLY A 11 29.94 -4.75 21.93
CA GLY A 11 30.60 -3.77 21.08
C GLY A 11 29.72 -2.56 20.74
N ARG A 12 28.51 -2.84 20.32
CA ARG A 12 27.52 -1.79 19.92
C ARG A 12 27.12 -0.87 21.10
N ARG A 13 26.96 -1.42 22.30
CA ARG A 13 26.65 -0.61 23.51
C ARG A 13 27.78 0.30 23.96
N ARG A 14 29.02 0.06 23.56
CA ARG A 14 30.16 0.92 23.85
C ARG A 14 30.28 2.10 22.87
N LEU A 15 29.85 1.90 21.61
CA LEU A 15 29.85 2.96 20.61
C LEU A 15 28.82 4.05 20.98
N LEU A 16 27.62 3.66 21.39
CA LEU A 16 26.56 4.61 21.81
C LEU A 16 26.91 5.42 23.05
N ARG A 17 27.86 4.97 23.90
CA ARG A 17 28.33 5.72 25.06
C ARG A 17 29.51 6.64 24.78
N ALA A 18 30.23 6.47 23.69
CA ALA A 18 31.42 7.26 23.35
C ALA A 18 31.10 8.53 22.58
N VAL A 19 29.94 8.61 21.87
CA VAL A 19 29.56 9.80 21.09
C VAL A 19 28.95 10.91 21.95
N GLY A 20 28.43 10.57 23.14
CA GLY A 20 27.81 11.56 24.06
C GLY A 20 28.77 12.49 24.83
N ALA A 21 30.09 12.36 24.69
CA ALA A 21 31.07 13.09 25.52
C ALA A 21 31.97 14.07 24.73
N GLY A 22 31.79 14.27 23.45
CA GLY A 22 32.77 14.93 22.58
C GLY A 22 32.46 16.35 22.09
N LEU A 23 31.34 16.95 22.42
CA LEU A 23 30.90 18.26 21.88
C LEU A 23 30.90 19.44 22.85
N ALA A 24 31.92 19.53 23.70
CA ALA A 24 32.12 20.70 24.53
C ALA A 24 33.56 21.18 24.44
N ALA A 25 34.01 21.75 23.31
CA ALA A 25 35.10 22.78 23.28
C ALA A 25 35.41 23.24 21.83
N GLY A 26 35.21 24.53 21.57
CA GLY A 26 35.99 25.32 20.61
C GLY A 26 35.35 25.50 19.24
N THR A 27 34.91 26.62 18.88
CA THR A 27 35.60 27.82 18.44
C THR A 27 34.61 28.81 17.83
N SER A 28 34.59 30.01 18.32
CA SER A 28 33.97 31.18 17.72
C SER A 28 34.74 31.61 16.46
N ALA A 29 34.10 31.45 15.30
CA ALA A 29 34.47 32.18 14.09
C ALA A 29 33.23 32.45 13.25
N SER A 30 32.88 33.71 13.21
CA SER A 30 31.93 34.44 12.38
C SER A 30 31.63 33.86 11.00
N THR A 31 30.39 33.33 10.85
CA THR A 31 29.65 33.31 9.60
C THR A 31 28.16 33.54 9.89
N ALA A 32 27.79 34.81 9.93
CA ALA A 32 26.45 35.28 10.29
C ALA A 32 25.41 35.12 9.14
N GLY A 33 25.63 34.22 8.22
CA GLY A 33 24.76 34.04 7.04
C GLY A 33 24.03 32.71 6.90
N CYS A 34 24.46 31.64 7.62
CA CYS A 34 23.89 30.29 7.46
C CYS A 34 23.15 29.76 8.69
N LEU A 35 23.06 30.53 9.78
CA LEU A 35 22.46 30.10 11.04
C LEU A 35 20.92 30.19 11.08
N ALA A 36 20.32 30.90 10.12
CA ALA A 36 18.86 31.06 10.06
C ALA A 36 18.11 29.84 9.51
N SER A 37 18.83 28.86 8.96
CA SER A 37 18.26 27.60 8.41
C SER A 37 18.63 26.35 9.22
N MET A 38 19.30 26.51 10.36
CA MET A 38 19.59 25.37 11.23
C MET A 38 18.45 25.18 12.23
N PRO A 39 17.95 23.93 12.40
CA PRO A 39 16.99 23.61 13.46
C PRO A 39 17.52 24.08 14.82
N THR A 40 16.62 24.50 15.70
CA THR A 40 17.00 24.87 17.08
C THR A 40 17.59 23.66 17.81
N LEU A 41 18.53 23.92 18.76
CA LEU A 41 19.15 22.86 19.55
C LEU A 41 18.09 21.97 20.20
N GLY A 42 18.13 20.65 19.91
CA GLY A 42 17.17 19.67 20.40
C GLY A 42 16.07 19.30 19.39
N GLN A 43 16.05 19.91 18.20
CA GLN A 43 15.11 19.58 17.11
C GLN A 43 15.71 18.69 16.03
N GLN A 44 16.95 18.24 16.21
CA GLN A 44 17.59 17.31 15.30
C GLN A 44 18.35 16.23 16.08
N ILE A 45 18.18 14.99 15.65
CA ILE A 45 18.98 13.84 16.07
C ILE A 45 19.49 13.15 14.82
N ARG A 46 20.77 12.82 14.79
CA ARG A 46 21.42 12.18 13.66
C ARG A 46 22.39 11.11 14.14
N TYR A 47 22.15 9.89 13.68
CA TYR A 47 23.06 8.75 13.84
C TYR A 47 23.43 8.24 12.45
N ALA A 48 24.68 8.50 12.03
CA ALA A 48 25.17 8.36 10.67
C ALA A 48 24.50 9.32 9.66
N ASP A 49 25.04 9.38 8.45
CA ASP A 49 24.47 10.15 7.36
C ASP A 49 23.38 9.32 6.67
N VAL A 50 22.18 9.87 6.55
CA VAL A 50 21.06 9.25 5.84
C VAL A 50 20.78 10.14 4.63
N ASP A 51 21.51 9.90 3.54
CA ASP A 51 21.31 10.62 2.29
C ASP A 51 20.25 9.86 1.47
N VAL A 52 18.97 10.12 1.77
CA VAL A 52 17.85 9.53 0.99
C VAL A 52 17.98 9.97 -0.47
N PRO A 53 17.95 9.04 -1.44
CA PRO A 53 18.01 9.37 -2.86
C PRO A 53 17.00 10.45 -3.25
N THR A 54 17.42 11.38 -4.10
CA THR A 54 16.53 12.45 -4.58
C THR A 54 15.40 11.88 -5.42
N SER A 55 14.21 12.35 -5.18
CA SER A 55 13.01 11.94 -5.89
C SER A 55 12.61 12.97 -6.96
N GLY A 56 11.88 12.51 -7.99
CA GLY A 56 11.27 13.37 -8.99
C GLY A 56 9.97 14.03 -8.53
N GLU A 57 9.32 14.75 -9.45
CA GLU A 57 7.98 15.29 -9.22
C GLU A 57 6.97 14.15 -9.02
N PRO A 58 6.07 14.26 -8.04
CA PRO A 58 5.12 13.22 -7.72
C PRO A 58 3.96 13.17 -8.72
N ILE A 59 4.07 12.35 -9.76
CA ILE A 59 3.04 12.20 -10.81
C ILE A 59 1.67 11.79 -10.25
N TYR A 60 1.65 11.03 -9.16
CA TYR A 60 0.41 10.59 -8.50
C TYR A 60 -0.46 11.75 -8.00
N ARG A 61 0.11 12.93 -7.80
CA ARG A 61 -0.59 14.17 -7.40
C ARG A 61 -1.71 14.56 -8.37
N GLU A 62 -1.55 14.23 -9.64
CA GLU A 62 -2.49 14.60 -10.69
C GLU A 62 -3.76 13.75 -10.70
N TRP A 63 -3.70 12.55 -10.15
CA TRP A 63 -4.75 11.53 -10.16
C TRP A 63 -5.65 11.54 -8.93
N ILE A 64 -5.37 12.37 -7.93
CA ILE A 64 -6.09 12.37 -6.67
C ILE A 64 -7.16 13.46 -6.67
N PRO A 65 -8.46 13.12 -6.80
CA PRO A 65 -9.50 14.10 -6.77
C PRO A 65 -9.62 14.78 -5.41
N ALA A 66 -10.02 16.05 -5.40
CA ALA A 66 -10.37 16.76 -4.18
C ALA A 66 -11.59 16.15 -3.50
N ARG A 67 -11.70 16.31 -2.18
CA ARG A 67 -12.88 15.83 -1.45
C ARG A 67 -14.18 16.43 -1.91
N SER A 68 -14.15 17.70 -2.32
CA SER A 68 -15.29 18.42 -2.87
C SER A 68 -15.82 17.82 -4.18
N ALA A 69 -14.97 17.07 -4.91
CA ALA A 69 -15.33 16.39 -6.14
C ALA A 69 -15.93 14.99 -5.92
N LEU A 70 -15.87 14.45 -4.70
CA LEU A 70 -16.37 13.12 -4.37
C LEU A 70 -17.83 13.20 -3.88
N GLU A 71 -18.73 12.47 -4.53
CA GLU A 71 -20.13 12.38 -4.06
C GLU A 71 -20.23 11.68 -2.69
N HIS A 72 -19.38 10.66 -2.46
CA HIS A 72 -19.31 9.90 -1.22
C HIS A 72 -17.86 9.73 -0.76
N ALA A 73 -17.34 10.67 0.03
CA ALA A 73 -16.01 10.58 0.63
C ALA A 73 -16.02 9.65 1.85
N ASP A 74 -16.04 8.35 1.63
CA ASP A 74 -15.84 7.37 2.70
C ASP A 74 -14.38 7.26 3.15
N GLY A 75 -14.11 6.43 4.17
CA GLY A 75 -12.75 6.26 4.71
C GLY A 75 -11.71 5.75 3.72
N GLY A 76 -12.12 5.14 2.59
CA GLY A 76 -11.22 4.62 1.56
C GLY A 76 -10.37 5.68 0.87
N TRP A 77 -10.91 6.88 0.72
CA TRP A 77 -10.21 8.02 0.09
C TRP A 77 -9.15 8.70 0.96
N ARG A 78 -8.96 8.24 2.21
CA ARG A 78 -8.02 8.84 3.17
C ARG A 78 -6.57 8.41 2.98
N THR A 79 -6.37 7.25 2.37
CA THR A 79 -5.04 6.68 2.15
C THR A 79 -4.80 6.56 0.67
N VAL A 80 -3.65 7.06 0.22
CA VAL A 80 -3.16 6.90 -1.14
C VAL A 80 -1.92 6.01 -1.10
N ARG A 81 -1.81 5.08 -2.03
CA ARG A 81 -0.63 4.22 -2.20
C ARG A 81 -0.13 4.35 -3.63
N TYR A 82 1.16 4.47 -3.76
CA TYR A 82 1.84 4.59 -5.04
C TYR A 82 3.05 3.66 -5.07
N ALA A 83 3.29 3.05 -6.22
CA ALA A 83 4.45 2.22 -6.49
C ALA A 83 4.92 2.39 -7.93
N THR A 84 6.20 2.08 -8.19
CA THR A 84 6.80 1.99 -9.52
C THR A 84 7.34 0.58 -9.76
N PRO A 85 6.46 -0.40 -10.08
CA PRO A 85 6.82 -1.81 -10.11
C PRO A 85 8.02 -2.13 -10.99
N ASN A 86 8.08 -1.57 -12.20
CA ASN A 86 9.15 -1.82 -13.14
C ASN A 86 10.53 -1.23 -12.74
N ALA A 87 10.54 -0.24 -11.83
CA ALA A 87 11.76 0.38 -11.31
C ALA A 87 12.31 -0.35 -10.08
N MET A 88 11.53 -1.25 -9.50
CA MET A 88 11.92 -2.04 -8.34
C MET A 88 12.63 -3.30 -8.84
N GLY A 89 13.94 -3.41 -8.61
CA GLY A 89 14.70 -4.61 -8.97
C GLY A 89 14.13 -5.88 -8.33
N GLU A 90 14.30 -7.03 -8.98
CA GLU A 90 13.80 -8.32 -8.48
C GLU A 90 14.26 -8.63 -7.05
N ASP A 91 15.45 -8.17 -6.67
CA ASP A 91 16.02 -8.34 -5.33
C ASP A 91 15.30 -7.54 -4.23
N VAL A 92 14.57 -6.50 -4.59
CA VAL A 92 13.87 -5.60 -3.66
C VAL A 92 12.40 -5.95 -3.54
N VAL A 93 11.79 -6.43 -4.62
CA VAL A 93 10.34 -6.72 -4.72
C VAL A 93 9.88 -7.78 -3.72
N GLY A 94 10.74 -8.76 -3.37
CA GLY A 94 10.40 -9.82 -2.42
C GLY A 94 10.54 -9.43 -0.94
N ALA A 95 11.21 -8.33 -0.62
CA ALA A 95 11.73 -8.09 0.72
C ALA A 95 11.00 -7.02 1.53
N THR A 96 9.82 -6.57 1.13
CA THR A 96 9.18 -5.43 1.79
C THR A 96 7.95 -5.86 2.59
N ASP A 97 7.98 -5.64 3.92
CA ASP A 97 6.86 -5.73 4.87
C ASP A 97 5.57 -5.20 4.23
N PRO A 98 4.37 -5.85 4.35
CA PRO A 98 3.35 -5.80 3.32
C PRO A 98 3.29 -4.43 2.69
N LEU A 99 4.24 -4.25 1.82
CA LEU A 99 4.38 -3.00 1.10
C LEU A 99 3.06 -2.75 0.42
N PRO A 100 2.68 -1.52 0.33
CA PRO A 100 1.57 -1.09 -0.47
C PRO A 100 1.49 -1.81 -1.80
N GLU A 101 2.66 -2.11 -2.37
CA GLU A 101 2.84 -2.79 -3.63
C GLU A 101 2.26 -4.20 -3.67
N GLN A 102 2.63 -5.06 -2.73
CA GLN A 102 2.14 -6.45 -2.71
C GLN A 102 0.62 -6.50 -2.48
N VAL A 103 0.11 -5.59 -1.64
CA VAL A 103 -1.34 -5.43 -1.45
C VAL A 103 -2.02 -4.92 -2.72
N LEU A 104 -1.38 -4.02 -3.49
CA LEU A 104 -1.89 -3.54 -4.76
C LEU A 104 -1.92 -4.67 -5.80
N ARG A 105 -0.84 -5.43 -5.93
CA ARG A 105 -0.74 -6.59 -6.83
C ARG A 105 -1.85 -7.61 -6.54
N ALA A 106 -2.02 -8.01 -5.28
CA ALA A 106 -3.01 -9.02 -4.88
C ALA A 106 -4.47 -8.60 -5.11
N ARG A 107 -4.74 -7.31 -5.19
CA ARG A 107 -6.08 -6.74 -5.35
C ARG A 107 -6.42 -6.35 -6.78
N LEU A 108 -5.42 -6.30 -7.66
CA LEU A 108 -5.58 -5.99 -9.06
C LEU A 108 -5.89 -7.28 -9.83
N ASP A 109 -6.97 -7.28 -10.60
CA ASP A 109 -7.22 -8.35 -11.55
C ASP A 109 -6.10 -8.46 -12.58
N TYR A 110 -5.87 -9.64 -13.11
CA TYR A 110 -5.00 -9.81 -14.26
C TYR A 110 -5.67 -9.23 -15.51
N LEU A 111 -5.07 -8.18 -16.04
CA LEU A 111 -5.63 -7.40 -17.16
C LEU A 111 -4.85 -7.62 -18.46
N GLY A 112 -4.20 -8.79 -18.62
CA GLY A 112 -3.37 -9.09 -19.79
C GLY A 112 -1.96 -8.52 -19.74
N VAL A 113 -1.67 -7.75 -18.70
CA VAL A 113 -0.37 -7.10 -18.46
C VAL A 113 0.10 -7.46 -17.06
N GLY A 114 1.28 -8.02 -16.94
CA GLY A 114 1.85 -8.37 -15.63
C GLY A 114 2.13 -7.13 -14.78
N TYR A 115 1.90 -7.23 -13.47
CA TYR A 115 2.07 -6.13 -12.52
C TYR A 115 3.44 -5.45 -12.63
N ASP A 116 4.50 -6.22 -12.78
CA ASP A 116 5.88 -5.74 -12.83
C ASP A 116 6.22 -4.94 -14.10
N THR A 117 5.31 -4.90 -15.09
CA THR A 117 5.49 -4.13 -16.33
C THR A 117 4.90 -2.72 -16.26
N TYR A 118 4.11 -2.42 -15.22
CA TYR A 118 3.61 -1.06 -15.04
C TYR A 118 4.71 -0.12 -14.58
N ASP A 119 4.78 1.05 -15.22
CA ASP A 119 5.69 2.13 -14.81
C ASP A 119 5.25 2.72 -13.46
N HIS A 120 3.93 2.86 -13.28
CA HIS A 120 3.35 3.43 -12.08
C HIS A 120 2.03 2.74 -11.74
N VAL A 121 1.84 2.46 -10.47
CA VAL A 121 0.58 1.97 -9.91
C VAL A 121 0.17 2.87 -8.75
N LEU A 122 -1.05 3.39 -8.78
CA LEU A 122 -1.59 4.29 -7.78
C LEU A 122 -2.94 3.78 -7.30
N SER A 123 -3.11 3.60 -5.99
CA SER A 123 -4.41 3.33 -5.38
C SER A 123 -4.93 4.58 -4.69
N VAL A 124 -6.09 5.06 -5.11
CA VAL A 124 -6.80 6.20 -4.56
C VAL A 124 -8.27 5.86 -4.35
N GLY A 125 -8.70 5.82 -3.11
CA GLY A 125 -10.05 5.34 -2.79
C GLY A 125 -10.27 3.90 -3.26
N PRO A 126 -11.38 3.62 -3.98
CA PRO A 126 -11.66 2.31 -4.56
C PRO A 126 -10.98 2.07 -5.91
N VAL A 127 -10.26 3.05 -6.43
CA VAL A 127 -9.67 3.00 -7.78
C VAL A 127 -8.17 2.75 -7.70
N THR A 128 -7.68 1.84 -8.53
CA THR A 128 -6.26 1.65 -8.80
C THR A 128 -5.97 2.09 -10.22
N VAL A 129 -5.04 3.01 -10.40
CA VAL A 129 -4.55 3.52 -11.69
C VAL A 129 -3.24 2.82 -12.01
N CYS A 130 -3.14 2.20 -13.17
CA CYS A 130 -1.94 1.54 -13.69
C CYS A 130 -1.52 2.26 -14.98
N LEU A 131 -0.28 2.78 -14.98
CA LEU A 131 0.30 3.48 -16.12
C LEU A 131 1.50 2.70 -16.63
N GLY A 132 1.68 2.67 -17.96
CA GLY A 132 2.82 1.97 -18.55
C GLY A 132 2.76 1.96 -20.06
N SER A 133 3.71 1.27 -20.67
CA SER A 133 3.80 1.13 -22.13
C SER A 133 3.13 -0.15 -22.59
N PHE A 134 1.80 -0.18 -22.61
CA PHE A 134 1.00 -1.32 -23.06
C PHE A 134 -0.08 -0.89 -24.06
N ASP A 135 -0.53 -1.86 -24.86
CA ASP A 135 -1.57 -1.70 -25.87
C ASP A 135 -2.95 -1.91 -25.25
N ALA A 136 -3.84 -0.94 -25.41
CA ALA A 136 -5.23 -1.03 -24.95
C ALA A 136 -5.97 -2.25 -25.54
N ALA A 137 -5.66 -2.69 -26.76
CA ALA A 137 -6.31 -3.85 -27.37
C ALA A 137 -6.02 -5.13 -26.58
N THR A 138 -4.77 -5.34 -26.14
CA THR A 138 -4.42 -6.50 -25.30
C THR A 138 -5.21 -6.52 -24.00
N VAL A 139 -5.35 -5.37 -23.35
CA VAL A 139 -6.14 -5.27 -22.11
C VAL A 139 -7.62 -5.54 -22.37
N ARG A 140 -8.20 -4.96 -23.43
CA ARG A 140 -9.61 -5.20 -23.80
C ARG A 140 -9.92 -6.67 -24.05
N ASP A 141 -9.05 -7.33 -24.85
CA ASP A 141 -9.24 -8.75 -25.14
C ASP A 141 -9.24 -9.57 -23.86
N THR A 142 -8.30 -9.33 -22.96
CA THR A 142 -8.21 -10.03 -21.67
C THR A 142 -9.42 -9.77 -20.76
N VAL A 143 -9.87 -8.52 -20.61
CA VAL A 143 -11.03 -8.23 -19.74
C VAL A 143 -12.30 -8.88 -20.29
N LEU A 144 -12.49 -8.90 -21.62
CA LEU A 144 -13.63 -9.60 -22.23
C LEU A 144 -13.57 -11.13 -22.04
N GLU A 145 -12.37 -11.72 -22.12
CA GLU A 145 -12.16 -13.16 -21.88
C GLU A 145 -12.35 -13.54 -20.41
N THR A 146 -12.14 -12.60 -19.48
CA THR A 146 -12.25 -12.84 -18.03
C THR A 146 -13.59 -12.39 -17.43
N GLY A 147 -14.63 -12.26 -18.25
CA GLY A 147 -16.02 -12.10 -17.82
C GLY A 147 -16.49 -10.68 -17.58
N TYR A 148 -15.75 -9.69 -18.08
CA TYR A 148 -16.23 -8.31 -18.15
C TYR A 148 -17.09 -8.08 -19.39
N GLU A 149 -18.00 -7.14 -19.31
CA GLU A 149 -18.85 -6.67 -20.40
C GLU A 149 -18.56 -5.20 -20.72
N GLU A 150 -18.57 -4.84 -22.00
CA GLU A 150 -18.43 -3.45 -22.43
C GLU A 150 -19.63 -2.61 -22.00
N ARG A 151 -19.39 -1.41 -21.46
CA ARG A 151 -20.40 -0.45 -20.97
C ARG A 151 -20.42 0.86 -21.74
N GLY A 152 -19.51 1.06 -22.68
CA GLY A 152 -19.38 2.27 -23.47
C GLY A 152 -18.03 2.95 -23.29
N ASP A 153 -18.00 4.27 -23.42
CA ASP A 153 -16.80 5.07 -23.33
C ASP A 153 -17.00 6.31 -22.43
N TYR A 154 -15.88 6.74 -21.81
CA TYR A 154 -15.83 7.99 -21.06
C TYR A 154 -14.48 8.69 -21.24
N ALA A 155 -14.50 9.90 -21.74
CA ALA A 155 -13.31 10.76 -21.86
C ALA A 155 -12.11 10.11 -22.59
N GLY A 156 -12.39 9.22 -23.55
CA GLY A 156 -11.39 8.52 -24.34
C GLY A 156 -10.89 7.21 -23.72
N TYR A 157 -11.55 6.74 -22.67
CA TYR A 157 -11.40 5.40 -22.12
C TYR A 157 -12.59 4.53 -22.54
N ASP A 158 -12.33 3.27 -22.90
CA ASP A 158 -13.37 2.27 -22.99
C ASP A 158 -13.68 1.72 -21.60
N LEU A 159 -14.96 1.60 -21.27
CA LEU A 159 -15.45 1.17 -19.96
C LEU A 159 -15.94 -0.26 -20.00
N PHE A 160 -15.52 -1.05 -19.03
CA PHE A 160 -15.96 -2.44 -18.84
C PHE A 160 -16.42 -2.64 -17.40
N GLU A 161 -17.38 -3.55 -17.21
CA GLU A 161 -17.92 -3.88 -15.89
C GLU A 161 -18.20 -5.37 -15.80
N ARG A 162 -18.04 -5.93 -14.60
CA ARG A 162 -18.54 -7.26 -14.29
C ARG A 162 -19.45 -7.20 -13.07
N THR A 163 -20.48 -8.03 -13.08
CA THR A 163 -21.55 -7.94 -12.09
C THR A 163 -21.43 -8.94 -10.96
N ASP A 164 -20.74 -10.07 -11.18
CA ASP A 164 -20.55 -11.10 -10.14
C ASP A 164 -19.75 -10.58 -8.93
N LEU A 165 -18.70 -9.79 -9.15
CA LEU A 165 -17.85 -9.19 -8.11
C LEU A 165 -17.85 -7.66 -8.11
N THR A 166 -18.81 -7.03 -8.74
CA THR A 166 -18.95 -5.56 -8.79
C THR A 166 -17.60 -4.85 -9.04
N ARG A 167 -16.99 -5.10 -10.19
CA ARG A 167 -15.71 -4.52 -10.63
C ARG A 167 -15.91 -3.70 -11.89
N GLY A 168 -15.08 -2.70 -12.07
CA GLY A 168 -15.06 -1.87 -13.28
C GLY A 168 -13.65 -1.59 -13.74
N VAL A 169 -13.48 -1.50 -15.07
CA VAL A 169 -12.20 -1.19 -15.71
C VAL A 169 -12.42 -0.09 -16.72
N ALA A 170 -11.51 0.89 -16.76
CA ALA A 170 -11.44 1.89 -17.81
C ALA A 170 -10.09 1.76 -18.50
N VAL A 171 -10.08 1.65 -19.84
CA VAL A 171 -8.88 1.31 -20.62
C VAL A 171 -8.63 2.34 -21.70
N ARG A 172 -7.40 2.82 -21.79
CA ARG A 172 -6.84 3.53 -22.97
C ARG A 172 -5.37 3.13 -23.15
N ASP A 173 -4.76 3.51 -24.25
CA ASP A 173 -3.32 3.29 -24.44
C ASP A 173 -2.52 3.92 -23.29
N GLY A 174 -1.68 3.09 -22.67
CA GLY A 174 -0.80 3.50 -21.59
C GLY A 174 -1.47 3.76 -20.24
N ALA A 175 -2.77 3.56 -20.09
CA ALA A 175 -3.47 3.73 -18.80
C ALA A 175 -4.65 2.76 -18.63
N VAL A 176 -4.68 2.10 -17.49
CA VAL A 176 -5.82 1.31 -17.02
C VAL A 176 -6.22 1.77 -15.63
N LEU A 177 -7.51 2.03 -15.43
CA LEU A 177 -8.08 2.27 -14.13
C LEU A 177 -8.93 1.05 -13.75
N PHE A 178 -8.63 0.49 -12.60
CA PHE A 178 -9.34 -0.66 -12.05
C PHE A 178 -10.08 -0.25 -10.80
N ARG A 179 -11.37 -0.51 -10.75
CA ARG A 179 -12.21 -0.25 -9.60
C ARG A 179 -12.50 -1.54 -8.86
N HIS A 180 -12.08 -1.59 -7.62
CA HIS A 180 -12.29 -2.73 -6.73
C HIS A 180 -12.72 -2.25 -5.35
N ARG A 181 -13.75 -2.85 -4.79
CA ARG A 181 -14.22 -2.51 -3.46
C ARG A 181 -14.29 -3.76 -2.57
N ALA A 182 -13.17 -4.11 -1.95
CA ALA A 182 -13.07 -5.30 -1.11
C ALA A 182 -13.94 -5.26 0.16
N ASN A 183 -14.33 -4.07 0.63
CA ASN A 183 -14.94 -3.90 1.95
C ASN A 183 -16.23 -3.04 1.94
N ALA A 184 -16.79 -2.73 0.79
CA ALA A 184 -17.91 -1.84 0.74
C ALA A 184 -19.24 -2.56 0.57
N SER A 185 -20.16 -2.22 1.44
CA SER A 185 -21.57 -2.53 1.32
C SER A 185 -22.24 -1.49 0.45
N GLY A 186 -22.44 -1.78 -0.82
CA GLY A 186 -23.19 -0.93 -1.74
C GLY A 186 -22.79 -1.17 -3.20
N PRO A 187 -23.62 -0.79 -4.16
CA PRO A 187 -23.25 -0.85 -5.56
C PRO A 187 -22.01 0.02 -5.79
N LEU A 188 -21.16 -0.37 -6.72
CA LEU A 188 -20.09 0.48 -7.22
C LEU A 188 -20.73 1.50 -8.14
N GLU A 189 -20.42 2.76 -7.90
CA GLU A 189 -20.89 3.83 -8.79
C GLU A 189 -19.89 3.98 -9.94
N PRO A 190 -20.33 4.06 -11.20
CA PRO A 190 -19.46 4.39 -12.34
C PRO A 190 -18.65 5.66 -12.11
N ALA A 191 -19.24 6.61 -11.39
CA ALA A 191 -18.62 7.86 -10.99
C ALA A 191 -17.25 7.73 -10.28
N ASP A 192 -16.94 6.59 -9.65
CA ASP A 192 -15.63 6.40 -9.00
C ASP A 192 -14.47 6.41 -10.02
N LEU A 193 -14.63 5.77 -11.20
CA LEU A 193 -13.62 5.82 -12.26
C LEU A 193 -13.59 7.20 -12.91
N GLU A 194 -14.76 7.77 -13.20
CA GLU A 194 -14.92 9.03 -13.89
C GLU A 194 -14.28 10.19 -13.11
N VAL A 195 -14.46 10.25 -11.79
CA VAL A 195 -13.88 11.33 -10.97
C VAL A 195 -12.36 11.31 -10.95
N VAL A 196 -11.73 10.11 -10.99
CA VAL A 196 -10.26 9.98 -11.06
C VAL A 196 -9.74 10.38 -12.45
N ILE A 197 -10.43 9.98 -13.52
CA ILE A 197 -10.15 10.42 -14.89
C ILE A 197 -10.30 11.95 -15.02
N ASP A 198 -11.31 12.52 -14.38
CA ASP A 198 -11.57 13.97 -14.40
C ASP A 198 -10.53 14.75 -13.62
N ALA A 199 -10.01 14.21 -12.52
CA ALA A 199 -8.94 14.81 -11.75
C ALA A 199 -7.63 14.88 -12.58
N GLU A 200 -7.27 13.77 -13.25
CA GLU A 200 -6.10 13.75 -14.13
C GLU A 200 -6.23 14.79 -15.25
N ALA A 201 -7.38 14.86 -15.89
CA ALA A 201 -7.65 15.80 -16.97
C ALA A 201 -7.87 17.26 -16.49
N GLY A 202 -7.88 17.52 -15.18
CA GLY A 202 -8.13 18.84 -14.60
C GLY A 202 -9.58 19.33 -14.77
N ARG A 203 -10.54 18.41 -14.98
CA ARG A 203 -11.99 18.76 -15.09
C ARG A 203 -12.66 18.90 -13.73
N VAL A 204 -12.07 18.30 -12.69
CA VAL A 204 -12.46 18.51 -11.30
C VAL A 204 -11.24 18.96 -10.49
N PRO A 205 -11.43 19.61 -9.34
CA PRO A 205 -10.33 19.99 -8.47
C PRO A 205 -9.54 18.73 -8.01
N ARG A 206 -8.22 18.86 -7.91
CA ARG A 206 -7.33 17.87 -7.31
C ARG A 206 -7.20 18.11 -5.82
N ARG A 207 -6.92 17.08 -5.05
CA ARG A 207 -6.72 17.22 -3.61
C ARG A 207 -5.59 18.20 -3.27
N ALA A 208 -4.52 18.17 -4.04
CA ALA A 208 -3.41 19.09 -3.87
C ALA A 208 -3.76 20.57 -4.14
N ASP A 209 -4.87 20.85 -4.81
CA ASP A 209 -5.33 22.22 -5.10
C ASP A 209 -6.23 22.79 -3.97
N GLU A 210 -6.82 21.92 -3.13
CA GLU A 210 -7.72 22.31 -2.04
C GLU A 210 -7.17 22.07 -0.63
N ASP A 211 -6.14 21.20 -0.50
CA ASP A 211 -5.55 20.78 0.78
C ASP A 211 -4.05 21.13 0.80
N ASP A 212 -3.73 22.33 1.29
CA ASP A 212 -2.35 22.83 1.40
C ASP A 212 -1.47 21.95 2.29
N ASP A 213 -2.04 21.30 3.31
CA ASP A 213 -1.30 20.40 4.21
C ASP A 213 -0.92 19.12 3.48
N PHE A 214 -1.83 18.58 2.69
CA PHE A 214 -1.59 17.44 1.82
C PHE A 214 -0.55 17.76 0.73
N ASP A 215 -0.73 18.86 0.00
CA ASP A 215 0.20 19.26 -1.07
C ASP A 215 1.63 19.48 -0.54
N ALA A 216 1.75 20.10 0.62
CA ALA A 216 3.05 20.32 1.25
C ALA A 216 3.76 19.02 1.64
N VAL A 217 3.02 18.01 2.16
CA VAL A 217 3.58 16.68 2.46
C VAL A 217 3.95 15.95 1.18
N VAL A 218 3.11 15.99 0.15
CA VAL A 218 3.39 15.37 -1.16
C VAL A 218 4.67 15.91 -1.76
N ARG A 219 4.86 17.24 -1.78
CA ARG A 219 6.08 17.87 -2.30
C ARG A 219 7.31 17.55 -1.45
N ALA A 220 7.18 17.53 -0.13
CA ALA A 220 8.27 17.20 0.77
C ALA A 220 8.70 15.74 0.68
N THR A 221 7.76 14.85 0.38
CA THR A 221 8.02 13.41 0.16
C THR A 221 8.65 13.16 -1.21
N GLY A 222 8.08 13.74 -2.27
CA GLY A 222 8.50 13.48 -3.65
C GLY A 222 8.02 12.13 -4.22
N SER A 223 8.59 11.74 -5.37
CA SER A 223 8.24 10.51 -6.09
C SER A 223 9.29 9.43 -5.83
N HIS A 224 9.14 8.70 -4.74
CA HIS A 224 9.95 7.50 -4.47
C HIS A 224 9.32 6.24 -5.07
N PRO A 225 10.08 5.15 -5.22
CA PRO A 225 9.57 3.87 -5.75
C PRO A 225 8.32 3.35 -5.05
N THR A 226 8.17 3.63 -3.75
CA THR A 226 6.96 3.35 -3.00
C THR A 226 6.61 4.52 -2.11
N VAL A 227 5.34 4.97 -2.13
CA VAL A 227 4.83 6.05 -1.29
C VAL A 227 3.46 5.69 -0.73
N GLN A 228 3.27 5.93 0.55
CA GLN A 228 1.95 5.95 1.19
C GLN A 228 1.68 7.36 1.74
N LEU A 229 0.49 7.87 1.45
CA LEU A 229 0.02 9.14 1.98
C LEU A 229 -1.17 8.88 2.91
N PHE A 230 -1.18 9.56 4.03
CA PHE A 230 -2.21 9.42 5.05
C PHE A 230 -2.80 10.79 5.38
N GLU A 231 -4.10 10.82 5.52
CA GLU A 231 -4.75 11.94 6.16
C GLU A 231 -4.62 11.78 7.68
N GLY A 232 -3.93 12.72 8.31
CA GLY A 232 -3.59 12.62 9.72
C GLY A 232 -2.40 11.69 9.97
N TRP A 233 -2.60 10.66 10.75
CA TRP A 233 -1.55 9.81 11.31
C TRP A 233 -1.08 8.68 10.37
N GLY A 234 0.20 8.69 10.03
CA GLY A 234 0.88 7.50 9.51
C GLY A 234 1.35 6.55 10.63
N PRO A 235 1.76 5.30 10.31
CA PRO A 235 2.09 4.26 11.30
C PRO A 235 3.16 4.68 12.32
N ILE A 236 4.22 5.36 11.88
CA ILE A 236 5.32 5.80 12.76
C ILE A 236 4.85 6.89 13.72
N VAL A 237 3.96 7.77 13.28
CA VAL A 237 3.56 8.97 14.03
C VAL A 237 2.41 8.68 15.00
N ARG A 238 1.68 7.57 14.82
CA ARG A 238 0.55 7.19 15.67
C ARG A 238 0.91 7.11 17.15
N ASP A 239 2.13 6.65 17.44
CA ASP A 239 2.63 6.46 18.81
C ASP A 239 3.28 7.72 19.40
N LEU A 240 3.32 8.81 18.64
CA LEU A 240 3.75 10.13 19.11
C LEU A 240 2.62 10.80 19.90
N SER A 241 2.21 10.17 20.96
CA SER A 241 1.43 10.69 22.10
C SER A 241 0.11 11.45 21.85
N GLU A 242 -0.76 11.29 22.83
CA GLU A 242 -1.97 12.05 23.10
C GLU A 242 -1.65 13.56 23.13
N GLY A 243 -2.03 14.28 22.10
CA GLY A 243 -1.88 15.74 22.01
C GLY A 243 -1.14 16.25 20.78
N PHE A 244 -0.56 15.36 19.99
CA PHE A 244 0.07 15.70 18.73
C PHE A 244 -0.89 15.45 17.56
N ALA A 245 -1.39 16.49 16.93
CA ALA A 245 -2.30 16.41 15.80
C ALA A 245 -1.54 16.51 14.47
N ALA A 246 -1.31 15.39 13.81
CA ALA A 246 -0.86 15.38 12.42
C ALA A 246 -2.00 15.81 11.50
N ARG A 247 -1.74 16.70 10.56
CA ARG A 247 -2.67 17.12 9.51
C ARG A 247 -2.60 16.19 8.32
N SER A 248 -1.39 15.87 7.89
CA SER A 248 -1.09 14.95 6.81
C SER A 248 0.26 14.29 7.06
N SER A 249 0.44 13.08 6.58
CA SER A 249 1.73 12.38 6.67
C SER A 249 1.96 11.46 5.48
N SER A 250 3.23 11.10 5.28
CA SER A 250 3.64 10.14 4.27
C SER A 250 4.65 9.15 4.83
N MET A 251 4.76 8.03 4.16
CA MET A 251 5.85 7.07 4.30
C MET A 251 6.31 6.68 2.91
N ALA A 252 7.60 6.74 2.66
CA ALA A 252 8.19 6.40 1.38
C ALA A 252 9.38 5.46 1.57
N TYR A 253 9.63 4.64 0.54
CA TYR A 253 10.81 3.80 0.45
C TYR A 253 11.59 4.19 -0.81
N ALA A 254 12.89 4.31 -0.64
CA ALA A 254 13.86 4.48 -1.69
C ALA A 254 14.93 3.39 -1.58
N TYR A 255 15.61 3.13 -2.67
CA TYR A 255 16.59 2.04 -2.75
C TYR A 255 17.82 2.52 -3.54
N ASP A 256 18.99 2.02 -3.17
CA ASP A 256 20.19 2.06 -3.97
C ASP A 256 20.86 0.66 -3.94
N GLU A 257 22.10 0.53 -4.43
CA GLU A 257 22.80 -0.76 -4.51
C GLU A 257 23.09 -1.39 -3.14
N GLU A 258 23.15 -0.61 -2.06
CA GLU A 258 23.56 -1.08 -0.73
C GLU A 258 22.44 -1.03 0.30
N TYR A 259 21.51 -0.06 0.18
CA TYR A 259 20.61 0.30 1.25
C TYR A 259 19.15 0.45 0.81
N VAL A 260 18.29 0.22 1.78
CA VAL A 260 16.88 0.61 1.79
C VAL A 260 16.72 1.83 2.67
N TYR A 261 16.06 2.84 2.17
CA TYR A 261 15.77 4.09 2.88
C TYR A 261 14.28 4.17 3.18
N HIS A 262 13.96 4.52 4.43
CA HIS A 262 12.60 4.82 4.85
C HIS A 262 12.51 6.30 5.15
N ARG A 263 11.67 7.01 4.45
CA ARG A 263 11.37 8.41 4.72
C ARG A 263 9.95 8.56 5.24
N THR A 264 9.79 9.18 6.38
CA THR A 264 8.50 9.63 6.89
C THR A 264 8.49 11.13 6.95
N VAL A 265 7.50 11.75 6.32
CA VAL A 265 7.23 13.19 6.43
C VAL A 265 5.88 13.37 7.10
N CYS A 266 5.83 14.26 8.08
CA CYS A 266 4.58 14.58 8.75
C CYS A 266 4.45 16.10 8.87
N ARG A 267 3.29 16.63 8.52
CA ARG A 267 2.90 18.00 8.79
C ARG A 267 1.96 18.04 9.98
N PHE A 268 2.26 18.89 10.95
CA PHE A 268 1.56 19.00 12.21
C PHE A 268 1.27 20.46 12.61
N GLU A 269 0.45 20.64 13.63
CA GLU A 269 0.21 21.99 14.16
C GLU A 269 1.41 22.49 14.97
N ALA A 270 1.93 23.65 14.63
CA ALA A 270 3.14 24.25 15.22
C ALA A 270 3.10 24.46 16.74
N SER A 271 1.96 24.29 17.39
CA SER A 271 1.80 24.46 18.86
C SER A 271 2.09 23.19 19.67
N ALA A 272 2.45 22.08 19.02
CA ALA A 272 2.55 20.79 19.70
C ALA A 272 3.77 20.64 20.61
N GLY A 273 4.83 21.47 20.44
CA GLY A 273 6.04 21.42 21.25
C GLY A 273 6.82 20.11 21.13
N LEU A 274 6.67 19.40 20.00
CA LEU A 274 7.33 18.12 19.74
C LEU A 274 8.85 18.29 19.74
N THR A 275 9.55 17.35 20.34
CA THR A 275 11.00 17.30 20.35
C THR A 275 11.53 16.08 19.60
N ALA A 276 12.72 16.21 18.98
CA ALA A 276 13.36 15.08 18.29
C ALA A 276 13.62 13.89 19.22
N ARG A 277 13.81 14.15 20.52
CA ARG A 277 14.00 13.09 21.52
C ARG A 277 12.74 12.28 21.78
N GLU A 278 11.56 12.90 21.77
CA GLU A 278 10.29 12.16 21.91
C GLU A 278 10.06 11.27 20.70
N VAL A 279 10.42 11.73 19.49
CA VAL A 279 10.38 10.93 18.28
C VAL A 279 11.35 9.74 18.37
N GLU A 280 12.61 9.99 18.80
CA GLU A 280 13.61 8.94 19.00
C GLU A 280 13.15 7.89 20.02
N ASP A 281 12.52 8.31 21.11
CA ASP A 281 12.00 7.40 22.14
C ASP A 281 10.87 6.50 21.56
N VAL A 282 10.04 7.01 20.66
CA VAL A 282 9.03 6.23 19.94
C VAL A 282 9.69 5.23 18.99
N LEU A 283 10.59 5.68 18.13
CA LEU A 283 11.31 4.81 17.19
C LEU A 283 12.08 3.70 17.91
N THR A 284 12.66 4.02 19.08
CA THR A 284 13.39 3.05 19.92
C THR A 284 12.44 1.99 20.49
N ARG A 285 11.25 2.40 20.95
CA ARG A 285 10.22 1.44 21.42
C ARG A 285 9.72 0.52 20.32
N GLN A 286 9.70 0.99 19.08
CA GLN A 286 9.34 0.23 17.89
C GLN A 286 10.51 -0.59 17.31
N ASN A 287 11.66 -0.65 17.97
CA ASN A 287 12.93 -1.24 17.53
C ASN A 287 13.53 -0.63 16.25
N ARG A 288 12.94 0.43 15.69
CA ARG A 288 13.39 1.04 14.42
C ARG A 288 14.82 1.59 14.48
N VAL A 289 15.21 2.21 15.59
CA VAL A 289 16.58 2.76 15.79
C VAL A 289 17.60 1.66 15.98
N VAL A 290 17.22 0.51 16.55
CA VAL A 290 18.13 -0.60 16.85
C VAL A 290 18.51 -1.38 15.60
N GLU A 291 17.59 -1.41 14.64
CA GLU A 291 17.70 -2.16 13.39
C GLU A 291 18.31 -1.33 12.25
N ALA A 292 18.30 -0.01 12.35
CA ALA A 292 18.79 0.88 11.30
C ALA A 292 20.30 1.15 11.39
N ASP A 293 20.98 1.19 10.25
CA ASP A 293 22.38 1.63 10.10
C ASP A 293 22.53 3.14 10.19
N GLY A 294 21.45 3.88 9.95
CA GLY A 294 21.41 5.33 10.06
C GLY A 294 20.02 5.82 10.43
N VAL A 295 19.97 6.85 11.26
CA VAL A 295 18.73 7.50 11.69
C VAL A 295 18.92 9.00 11.66
N GLU A 296 18.02 9.71 11.01
CA GLU A 296 17.94 11.16 11.06
C GLU A 296 16.53 11.61 11.41
N VAL A 297 16.39 12.40 12.46
CA VAL A 297 15.13 13.04 12.87
C VAL A 297 15.32 14.54 12.81
N VAL A 298 14.51 15.23 12.03
CA VAL A 298 14.54 16.69 11.90
C VAL A 298 13.13 17.22 12.15
N ILE A 299 13.05 18.22 13.03
CA ILE A 299 11.83 19.00 13.25
C ILE A 299 12.12 20.43 12.81
N ASP A 300 11.44 20.85 11.76
CA ASP A 300 11.42 22.22 11.26
C ASP A 300 9.94 22.60 11.07
N GLU A 301 9.38 23.19 12.13
CA GLU A 301 7.93 23.43 12.21
C GLU A 301 7.39 24.13 10.97
N PRO A 302 6.30 23.66 10.36
CA PRO A 302 5.37 22.64 10.88
C PRO A 302 5.67 21.19 10.41
N PHE A 303 6.91 20.85 10.10
CA PHE A 303 7.27 19.53 9.58
C PHE A 303 8.12 18.71 10.57
N LEU A 304 7.92 17.40 10.50
CA LEU A 304 8.78 16.36 11.04
C LEU A 304 9.24 15.48 9.88
N TRP A 305 10.57 15.26 9.79
CA TRP A 305 11.17 14.25 8.93
C TRP A 305 11.80 13.17 9.81
N VAL A 306 11.59 11.93 9.44
CA VAL A 306 12.28 10.77 9.99
C VAL A 306 12.83 9.98 8.82
N ASP A 307 14.13 9.96 8.67
CA ASP A 307 14.83 9.18 7.67
C ASP A 307 15.62 8.05 8.37
N LEU A 308 15.40 6.83 7.90
CA LEU A 308 16.09 5.63 8.35
C LEU A 308 16.81 5.00 7.18
N ARG A 309 17.95 4.37 7.42
CA ARG A 309 18.68 3.59 6.44
C ARG A 309 19.05 2.24 7.04
N GLU A 310 18.83 1.17 6.29
CA GLU A 310 19.21 -0.20 6.64
C GLU A 310 19.80 -0.92 5.43
N SER A 311 20.68 -1.88 5.65
CA SER A 311 21.22 -2.70 4.57
C SER A 311 20.12 -3.60 3.98
N HIS A 312 20.24 -3.99 2.69
CA HIS A 312 19.32 -4.95 2.08
C HIS A 312 19.24 -6.27 2.84
N GLU A 313 20.35 -6.74 3.44
CA GLU A 313 20.39 -7.97 4.23
C GLU A 313 19.56 -7.85 5.51
N GLU A 314 19.72 -6.75 6.26
CA GLU A 314 18.94 -6.49 7.49
C GLU A 314 17.47 -6.31 7.17
N PHE A 315 17.16 -5.59 6.12
CA PHE A 315 15.81 -5.39 5.64
C PHE A 315 15.13 -6.73 5.29
N ARG A 316 15.76 -7.58 4.47
CA ARG A 316 15.26 -8.93 4.13
C ARG A 316 15.09 -9.82 5.36
N SER A 317 16.05 -9.80 6.28
CA SER A 317 15.97 -10.63 7.50
C SER A 317 14.79 -10.25 8.40
N ARG A 318 14.37 -9.00 8.33
CA ARG A 318 13.23 -8.47 9.11
C ARG A 318 11.89 -8.75 8.44
N VAL A 319 11.83 -8.63 7.11
CA VAL A 319 10.59 -8.76 6.35
C VAL A 319 10.35 -10.14 5.79
N GLY A 320 11.37 -11.00 5.74
CA GLY A 320 11.32 -12.34 5.14
C GLY A 320 11.62 -12.33 3.64
N ASP A 321 12.01 -13.50 3.14
CA ASP A 321 12.26 -13.73 1.72
C ASP A 321 10.93 -14.06 1.02
N ASP A 322 10.80 -13.61 -0.21
CA ASP A 322 9.77 -13.95 -1.22
C ASP A 322 8.29 -13.89 -0.75
N ARG A 323 7.76 -12.68 -0.70
CA ARG A 323 6.33 -12.40 -0.43
C ARG A 323 5.57 -12.01 -1.69
N ARG A 324 5.87 -12.61 -2.84
CA ARG A 324 5.13 -12.32 -4.07
C ARG A 324 3.70 -12.78 -3.95
N TYR A 325 2.77 -11.85 -4.07
CA TYR A 325 1.35 -12.16 -4.18
C TYR A 325 1.00 -12.41 -5.64
N PRO A 326 0.27 -13.47 -5.97
CA PRO A 326 -0.18 -13.70 -7.34
C PRO A 326 -1.21 -12.65 -7.76
N GLN A 327 -1.19 -12.29 -9.04
CA GLN A 327 -2.19 -11.42 -9.66
C GLN A 327 -3.20 -12.28 -10.39
N ILE A 328 -4.42 -12.36 -9.87
CA ILE A 328 -5.45 -13.30 -10.34
C ILE A 328 -6.78 -12.57 -10.54
N THR A 329 -7.42 -12.82 -11.67
CA THR A 329 -8.82 -12.48 -11.87
C THR A 329 -9.70 -13.61 -11.36
N TRP A 330 -10.42 -13.31 -10.28
CA TRP A 330 -11.38 -14.25 -9.69
C TRP A 330 -12.79 -13.99 -10.21
N GLY A 331 -13.51 -15.06 -10.52
CA GLY A 331 -14.94 -15.04 -10.80
C GLY A 331 -15.73 -15.73 -9.69
N VAL A 332 -16.98 -15.33 -9.50
CA VAL A 332 -17.88 -15.93 -8.51
C VAL A 332 -19.24 -16.18 -9.14
N SER A 333 -19.79 -17.36 -8.90
CA SER A 333 -21.22 -17.63 -9.14
C SER A 333 -21.84 -18.20 -7.88
N VAL A 334 -23.09 -17.86 -7.63
CA VAL A 334 -23.84 -18.29 -6.45
C VAL A 334 -25.16 -18.85 -6.93
N ASP A 335 -25.60 -19.97 -6.33
CA ASP A 335 -26.91 -20.55 -6.63
C ASP A 335 -28.06 -19.64 -6.15
N GLY A 336 -29.27 -19.84 -6.68
CA GLY A 336 -30.40 -18.93 -6.46
C GLY A 336 -30.87 -18.80 -5.01
N ASP A 337 -30.49 -19.73 -4.10
CA ASP A 337 -30.80 -19.65 -2.67
C ASP A 337 -29.61 -19.16 -1.81
N GLY A 338 -28.42 -18.99 -2.41
CA GLY A 338 -27.24 -18.47 -1.75
C GLY A 338 -26.50 -19.48 -0.90
N THR A 339 -26.81 -20.76 -1.02
CA THR A 339 -26.25 -21.84 -0.17
C THR A 339 -25.05 -22.55 -0.80
N GLU A 340 -24.86 -22.39 -2.10
CA GLU A 340 -23.73 -22.90 -2.86
C GLU A 340 -23.07 -21.76 -3.63
N PHE A 341 -21.75 -21.72 -3.67
CA PHE A 341 -21.01 -20.79 -4.53
C PHE A 341 -19.82 -21.47 -5.20
N THR A 342 -19.49 -20.98 -6.37
CA THR A 342 -18.32 -21.43 -7.14
C THR A 342 -17.37 -20.26 -7.34
N LEU A 343 -16.12 -20.43 -6.91
CA LEU A 343 -14.99 -19.55 -7.21
C LEU A 343 -14.30 -20.06 -8.48
N ARG A 344 -14.00 -19.17 -9.41
CA ARG A 344 -13.29 -19.49 -10.66
C ARG A 344 -12.01 -18.70 -10.75
N HIS A 345 -10.95 -19.33 -11.23
CA HIS A 345 -9.72 -18.69 -11.65
C HIS A 345 -9.89 -18.25 -13.12
N ASP A 346 -10.38 -17.04 -13.36
CA ASP A 346 -10.69 -16.55 -14.71
C ASP A 346 -9.46 -16.10 -15.50
N GLY A 347 -8.30 -15.86 -14.84
CA GLY A 347 -7.05 -15.50 -15.51
C GLY A 347 -5.95 -15.06 -14.55
N GLY A 348 -4.71 -15.07 -14.99
CA GLY A 348 -3.54 -14.59 -14.25
C GLY A 348 -2.59 -15.68 -13.79
N ASP A 349 -1.89 -15.42 -12.68
CA ASP A 349 -0.85 -16.29 -12.16
C ASP A 349 -1.42 -17.58 -11.57
N PRO A 350 -0.80 -18.76 -11.78
CA PRO A 350 -1.18 -19.97 -11.07
C PRO A 350 -0.92 -19.81 -9.56
N VAL A 351 -1.70 -20.53 -8.75
CA VAL A 351 -1.61 -20.42 -7.29
C VAL A 351 -1.68 -21.79 -6.60
N ASP A 352 -0.79 -22.02 -5.65
CA ASP A 352 -0.82 -23.21 -4.80
C ASP A 352 -2.02 -23.16 -3.86
N THR A 353 -2.80 -24.24 -3.83
CA THR A 353 -4.04 -24.31 -3.05
C THR A 353 -3.79 -24.35 -1.55
N ASP A 354 -2.63 -24.83 -1.09
CA ASP A 354 -2.21 -24.81 0.31
C ASP A 354 -1.96 -23.38 0.84
N ARG A 355 -1.89 -22.39 -0.06
CA ARG A 355 -1.75 -20.96 0.25
C ARG A 355 -3.08 -20.23 0.34
N LEU A 356 -4.15 -20.87 -0.06
CA LEU A 356 -5.47 -20.26 -0.09
C LEU A 356 -6.29 -20.68 1.13
N THR A 357 -6.98 -19.71 1.73
CA THR A 357 -7.88 -19.98 2.85
C THR A 357 -9.16 -19.17 2.68
N LEU A 358 -10.31 -19.86 2.77
CA LEU A 358 -11.61 -19.20 2.81
C LEU A 358 -11.96 -18.83 4.26
N TYR A 359 -12.44 -17.61 4.44
CA TYR A 359 -12.96 -17.13 5.71
C TYR A 359 -14.39 -16.66 5.57
N LEU A 360 -15.19 -16.99 6.55
CA LEU A 360 -16.49 -16.37 6.78
C LEU A 360 -16.28 -15.14 7.68
N ASP A 361 -16.54 -13.96 7.14
CA ASP A 361 -16.47 -12.70 7.89
C ASP A 361 -17.87 -12.33 8.37
N SER A 362 -18.28 -12.90 9.48
CA SER A 362 -19.47 -12.44 10.19
C SER A 362 -19.10 -11.16 10.96
N ARG A 363 -20.01 -10.19 11.06
CA ARG A 363 -19.81 -8.87 11.71
C ARG A 363 -19.23 -8.92 13.14
N SER A 364 -19.06 -10.09 13.70
CA SER A 364 -18.59 -10.32 15.06
C SER A 364 -17.37 -11.23 15.20
N ARG A 365 -16.94 -11.94 14.17
CA ARG A 365 -15.79 -12.86 14.26
C ARG A 365 -15.34 -13.30 12.88
N VAL A 366 -14.04 -13.21 12.60
CA VAL A 366 -13.40 -14.02 11.53
C VAL A 366 -13.40 -15.44 12.08
N ASP A 367 -14.31 -16.28 11.59
CA ASP A 367 -14.31 -17.69 11.97
C ASP A 367 -13.45 -18.45 10.92
N PRO A 368 -12.33 -19.07 11.32
CA PRO A 368 -11.47 -19.84 10.40
C PRO A 368 -12.11 -21.18 9.98
N GLY A 369 -13.42 -21.29 10.02
CA GLY A 369 -14.13 -22.56 9.99
C GLY A 369 -14.58 -23.09 8.63
N ILE A 370 -14.42 -22.35 7.54
CA ILE A 370 -14.52 -22.97 6.20
C ILE A 370 -13.10 -23.30 5.78
N ALA A 371 -12.56 -24.42 6.28
CA ALA A 371 -11.34 -24.96 5.70
C ALA A 371 -11.66 -25.37 4.26
N PRO A 372 -11.00 -24.80 3.25
CA PRO A 372 -11.24 -25.19 1.89
C PRO A 372 -10.82 -26.64 1.71
N GLN A 373 -11.64 -27.38 1.04
CA GLN A 373 -11.28 -28.70 0.49
C GLN A 373 -10.45 -28.55 -0.79
N PHE A 374 -9.70 -27.45 -0.92
CA PHE A 374 -8.86 -27.18 -2.08
C PHE A 374 -7.75 -28.22 -2.23
N ASP A 375 -7.19 -28.67 -1.08
CA ASP A 375 -6.03 -29.55 -1.06
C ASP A 375 -6.34 -30.97 -1.58
N ASP A 376 -7.60 -31.39 -1.54
CA ASP A 376 -7.99 -32.72 -1.95
C ASP A 376 -8.19 -32.83 -3.49
N GLU A 377 -8.45 -31.71 -4.18
CA GLU A 377 -8.81 -31.70 -5.59
C GLU A 377 -7.72 -31.09 -6.49
N PHE A 378 -7.01 -30.06 -6.02
CA PHE A 378 -6.01 -29.33 -6.78
C PHE A 378 -4.74 -29.12 -5.97
N GLY A 379 -3.57 -29.40 -6.51
CA GLY A 379 -2.28 -28.95 -5.95
C GLY A 379 -1.99 -27.50 -6.32
N VAL A 380 -2.36 -27.10 -7.55
CA VAL A 380 -2.22 -25.76 -8.12
C VAL A 380 -3.49 -25.44 -8.87
N LEU A 381 -4.04 -24.23 -8.64
CA LEU A 381 -5.12 -23.70 -9.47
C LEU A 381 -4.53 -22.92 -10.64
N GLU A 382 -5.02 -23.21 -11.84
CA GLU A 382 -4.65 -22.56 -13.09
C GLU A 382 -5.86 -21.83 -13.70
N PRO A 383 -5.66 -20.89 -14.65
CA PRO A 383 -6.76 -20.27 -15.38
C PRO A 383 -7.71 -21.30 -15.99
N GLY A 384 -9.00 -21.20 -15.67
CA GLY A 384 -10.06 -22.12 -16.06
C GLY A 384 -10.50 -23.09 -14.96
N ASP A 385 -9.73 -23.25 -13.89
CA ASP A 385 -10.13 -24.07 -12.75
C ASP A 385 -11.21 -23.39 -11.91
N SER A 386 -12.03 -24.20 -11.27
CA SER A 386 -13.10 -23.71 -10.39
C SER A 386 -13.26 -24.61 -9.17
N LEU A 387 -13.64 -23.99 -8.06
CA LEU A 387 -13.97 -24.67 -6.83
C LEU A 387 -15.39 -24.36 -6.42
N THR A 388 -16.18 -25.39 -6.15
CA THR A 388 -17.54 -25.26 -5.62
C THR A 388 -17.54 -25.55 -4.13
N VAL A 389 -18.15 -24.67 -3.36
CA VAL A 389 -18.40 -24.82 -1.92
C VAL A 389 -19.87 -25.11 -1.74
N ASP A 390 -20.20 -26.37 -1.39
CA ASP A 390 -21.54 -26.82 -1.10
C ASP A 390 -21.92 -26.49 0.33
N SER A 391 -23.18 -26.18 0.56
CA SER A 391 -23.76 -26.03 1.90
C SER A 391 -23.11 -24.91 2.73
N PHE A 392 -23.06 -23.72 2.18
CA PHE A 392 -22.66 -22.52 2.91
C PHE A 392 -23.72 -22.19 3.99
N GLU A 393 -23.34 -22.33 5.26
CA GLU A 393 -24.17 -21.98 6.41
C GLU A 393 -23.80 -20.59 6.95
N GLY A 394 -23.98 -19.54 6.18
CA GLY A 394 -23.79 -18.15 6.61
C GLY A 394 -25.12 -17.40 6.72
N ASP A 395 -25.13 -16.33 7.51
CA ASP A 395 -26.22 -15.38 7.51
C ASP A 395 -26.19 -14.57 6.19
N ARG A 396 -27.36 -14.07 5.77
CA ARG A 396 -27.51 -13.37 4.47
C ARG A 396 -26.56 -12.19 4.26
N ASP A 397 -26.11 -11.55 5.33
CA ASP A 397 -25.19 -10.42 5.29
C ASP A 397 -23.72 -10.81 5.49
N ASP A 398 -23.43 -12.10 5.67
CA ASP A 398 -22.06 -12.57 5.88
C ASP A 398 -21.28 -12.49 4.58
N SER A 399 -20.02 -12.07 4.66
CA SER A 399 -19.12 -12.04 3.51
C SER A 399 -18.15 -13.21 3.54
N VAL A 400 -17.90 -13.78 2.36
CA VAL A 400 -16.84 -14.75 2.13
C VAL A 400 -15.59 -14.01 1.67
N ALA A 401 -14.45 -14.33 2.23
CA ALA A 401 -13.15 -13.79 1.84
C ALA A 401 -12.19 -14.92 1.52
N LEU A 402 -11.53 -14.86 0.37
CA LEU A 402 -10.41 -15.71 0.00
C LEU A 402 -9.12 -14.99 0.34
N LEU A 403 -8.32 -15.58 1.23
CA LEU A 403 -7.01 -15.08 1.61
C LEU A 403 -5.92 -15.91 0.93
N TYR A 404 -4.88 -15.23 0.52
CA TYR A 404 -3.61 -15.83 0.14
C TYR A 404 -2.57 -15.55 1.23
N SER A 405 -1.85 -16.59 1.65
CA SER A 405 -0.75 -16.51 2.60
C SER A 405 0.55 -16.88 1.91
N PRO A 406 1.52 -15.95 1.79
CA PRO A 406 2.83 -16.25 1.22
C PRO A 406 3.56 -17.34 2.00
N PRO A 407 4.54 -18.03 1.38
CA PRO A 407 5.39 -18.97 2.09
C PRO A 407 6.02 -18.35 3.35
N GLU A 408 6.14 -19.16 4.41
CA GLU A 408 6.86 -18.81 5.65
C GLU A 408 6.32 -17.59 6.44
N THR A 409 5.14 -17.09 6.11
CA THR A 409 4.52 -15.98 6.83
C THR A 409 3.16 -16.37 7.39
N ASN A 410 2.78 -15.73 8.49
CA ASN A 410 1.40 -15.79 9.03
C ASN A 410 0.54 -14.63 8.51
N ASP A 411 1.11 -13.76 7.66
CA ASP A 411 0.43 -12.60 7.12
C ASP A 411 -0.22 -12.99 5.80
N GLY A 412 -1.54 -12.87 5.73
CA GLY A 412 -2.31 -13.10 4.51
C GLY A 412 -2.93 -11.81 3.99
N THR A 413 -3.22 -11.77 2.70
CA THR A 413 -4.02 -10.69 2.12
C THR A 413 -5.29 -11.23 1.50
N VAL A 414 -6.37 -10.43 1.57
CA VAL A 414 -7.64 -10.77 0.93
C VAL A 414 -7.50 -10.51 -0.56
N MET A 415 -7.61 -11.57 -1.36
CA MET A 415 -7.60 -11.48 -2.81
C MET A 415 -8.99 -11.15 -3.37
N VAL A 416 -10.01 -11.80 -2.83
CA VAL A 416 -11.40 -11.56 -3.20
C VAL A 416 -12.30 -11.62 -1.98
N ARG A 417 -13.34 -10.78 -1.96
CA ARG A 417 -14.40 -10.79 -0.95
C ARG A 417 -15.75 -10.53 -1.63
N PHE A 418 -16.76 -11.28 -1.24
CA PHE A 418 -18.12 -11.13 -1.75
C PHE A 418 -19.16 -11.51 -0.70
N VAL A 419 -20.39 -11.08 -0.93
CA VAL A 419 -21.56 -11.47 -0.13
C VAL A 419 -22.42 -12.37 -1.04
N PRO A 420 -22.56 -13.67 -0.76
CA PRO A 420 -23.24 -14.61 -1.65
C PRO A 420 -24.63 -14.15 -2.11
N GLU A 421 -25.47 -13.68 -1.19
CA GLU A 421 -26.82 -13.21 -1.57
C GLU A 421 -26.81 -12.06 -2.59
N ARG A 422 -25.82 -11.16 -2.53
CA ARG A 422 -25.71 -10.05 -3.48
C ARG A 422 -25.25 -10.51 -4.85
N VAL A 423 -24.39 -11.51 -4.90
CA VAL A 423 -23.97 -12.12 -6.17
C VAL A 423 -25.15 -12.81 -6.85
N ALA A 424 -25.96 -13.56 -6.08
CA ALA A 424 -27.17 -14.21 -6.59
C ALA A 424 -28.18 -13.20 -7.17
N GLN A 425 -28.38 -12.04 -6.49
CA GLN A 425 -29.29 -10.99 -6.96
C GLN A 425 -28.83 -10.26 -8.23
N ASN A 426 -27.51 -10.18 -8.45
CA ASN A 426 -26.96 -9.53 -9.65
C ASN A 426 -26.96 -10.44 -10.89
N GLY A 427 -27.14 -11.75 -10.72
CA GLY A 427 -27.19 -12.75 -11.79
C GLY A 427 -28.58 -13.01 -12.38
N GLU A 428 -29.65 -12.44 -11.80
CA GLU A 428 -31.03 -12.45 -12.32
C GLU A 428 -31.31 -11.22 -13.21
#